data_45b9e9ce1a24d11c6e1bac1f02c90018
#
_entry.id   45b9e9ce1a24d11c6e1bac1f02c90018
#
_cell.length_a   1.000
_cell.length_b   1.000
_cell.length_c   1.000
_cell.angle_alpha   90.00
_cell.angle_beta   90.00
_cell.angle_gamma   90.00
#
_symmetry.space_group_name_H-M   'P 1'
#
loop_
_entity.id
_entity.type
_entity.pdbx_description
1 polymer ?
#
loop_
_entity_poly.entity_id
_entity_poly.type
_entity_poly.pdbx_seq_one_letter_code
_entity_poly.pdbx_strand_id
1 'polypeptide(L)' 'MKAKELKELTNEELLKKKKDLKEEVFNLRFQHSTGQLENTARIKLIKRDMARIETILREREFNK' A
#
# COMPACT_ATOMS: atom_id res chain seq x y z
N MET A 1 2.42 0.04 -8.15
CA MET A 1 3.72 -0.65 -8.12
C MET A 1 3.57 -2.07 -8.62
N LYS A 2 4.59 -2.57 -9.29
CA LYS A 2 4.59 -3.96 -9.77
C LYS A 2 4.99 -4.89 -8.64
N ALA A 3 4.38 -6.08 -8.59
CA ALA A 3 4.68 -7.07 -7.55
C ALA A 3 6.17 -7.44 -7.53
N LYS A 4 6.81 -7.48 -8.69
CA LYS A 4 8.23 -7.79 -8.81
C LYS A 4 9.09 -6.79 -8.04
N GLU A 5 8.78 -5.51 -8.15
CA GLU A 5 9.51 -4.46 -7.44
C GLU A 5 9.37 -4.62 -5.92
N LEU A 6 8.17 -4.96 -5.47
CA LEU A 6 7.92 -5.16 -4.05
C LEU A 6 8.67 -6.38 -3.50
N LYS A 7 8.80 -7.43 -4.30
CA LYS A 7 9.52 -8.65 -3.88
C LYS A 7 11.02 -8.44 -3.71
N GLU A 8 11.57 -7.40 -4.30
CA GLU A 8 12.99 -7.07 -4.18
C GLU A 8 13.31 -6.31 -2.90
N LEU A 9 12.30 -5.81 -2.19
CA LEU A 9 12.48 -5.02 -0.99
C LEU A 9 12.69 -5.90 0.25
N THR A 10 13.43 -5.38 1.23
CA THR A 10 13.59 -6.04 2.53
C THR A 10 12.27 -5.94 3.31
N ASN A 11 12.14 -6.76 4.38
CA ASN A 11 10.96 -6.70 5.24
C ASN A 11 10.78 -5.31 5.86
N GLU A 12 11.87 -4.68 6.28
CA GLU A 12 11.82 -3.33 6.86
C GLU A 12 11.33 -2.31 5.84
N GLU A 13 11.82 -2.42 4.60
CA GLU A 13 11.40 -1.54 3.52
C GLU A 13 9.93 -1.74 3.18
N LEU A 14 9.47 -2.99 3.18
CA LEU A 14 8.06 -3.31 2.93
C LEU A 14 7.16 -2.74 4.03
N LEU A 15 7.55 -2.87 5.29
CA LEU A 15 6.78 -2.33 6.41
C LEU A 15 6.69 -0.81 6.35
N LYS A 16 7.80 -0.16 6.03
CA LYS A 16 7.83 1.30 5.85
C LYS A 16 6.92 1.73 4.71
N LYS A 17 6.98 1.01 3.59
CA LYS A 17 6.16 1.28 2.43
C LYS A 17 4.67 1.15 2.76
N LYS A 18 4.32 0.10 3.48
CA LYS A 18 2.94 -0.13 3.93
C LYS A 18 2.44 1.02 4.79
N LYS A 19 3.28 1.49 5.72
CA LYS A 19 2.93 2.62 6.58
C LYS A 19 2.70 3.88 5.76
N ASP A 20 3.61 4.17 4.81
CA ASP A 20 3.50 5.35 3.96
C ASP A 20 2.22 5.31 3.12
N LEU A 21 1.89 4.16 2.56
CA LEU A 21 0.69 3.97 1.76
C LEU A 21 -0.57 4.13 2.61
N LYS A 22 -0.55 3.65 3.84
CA LYS A 22 -1.67 3.79 4.76
C LYS A 22 -1.94 5.26 5.07
N GLU A 23 -0.89 6.03 5.30
CA GLU A 23 -1.02 7.47 5.55
C GLU A 23 -1.56 8.18 4.31
N GLU A 24 -1.11 7.80 3.12
CA GLU A 24 -1.59 8.38 1.88
C GLU A 24 -3.09 8.11 1.67
N VAL A 25 -3.54 6.87 1.94
CA VAL A 25 -4.96 6.52 1.86
C VAL A 25 -5.77 7.36 2.84
N PHE A 26 -5.28 7.52 4.05
CA PHE A 26 -5.96 8.33 5.06
C PHE A 26 -6.15 9.77 4.58
N ASN A 27 -5.09 10.36 4.06
CA ASN A 27 -5.13 11.72 3.54
C ASN A 27 -6.08 11.87 2.36
N LEU A 28 -6.06 10.89 1.43
CA LEU A 28 -6.95 10.91 0.27
C LEU A 28 -8.41 10.76 0.67
N ARG A 29 -8.71 9.93 1.67
CA ARG A 29 -10.07 9.78 2.19
C ARG A 29 -10.55 11.07 2.83
N PHE A 30 -9.67 11.76 3.55
CA PHE A 30 -9.99 13.06 4.13
C PHE A 30 -10.33 14.07 3.04
N GLN A 31 -9.49 14.15 1.98
CA GLN A 31 -9.75 15.03 0.85
C GLN A 31 -11.09 14.72 0.18
N HIS A 32 -11.39 13.43 0.02
CA HIS A 32 -12.66 13.01 -0.57
C HIS A 32 -13.85 13.45 0.29
N SER A 33 -13.74 13.31 1.60
CA SER A 33 -14.83 13.68 2.52
C SER A 33 -15.10 15.19 2.53
N THR A 34 -14.08 15.99 2.19
CA THR A 34 -14.23 17.46 2.09
C THR A 34 -14.62 17.91 0.67
N GLY A 35 -14.81 16.97 -0.24
CA GLY A 35 -15.17 17.29 -1.62
C GLY A 35 -14.02 17.74 -2.50
N GLN A 36 -12.78 17.68 -2.02
CA GLN A 36 -11.60 18.12 -2.76
C GLN A 36 -11.05 17.08 -3.72
N LEU A 37 -11.36 15.80 -3.49
CA LEU A 37 -10.88 14.72 -4.33
C LEU A 37 -11.94 14.33 -5.35
N GLU A 38 -11.62 14.52 -6.64
CA GLU A 38 -12.55 14.22 -7.72
C GLU A 38 -12.50 12.75 -8.15
N ASN A 39 -11.36 12.07 -7.95
CA ASN A 39 -11.14 10.72 -8.45
C ASN A 39 -10.65 9.79 -7.34
N THR A 40 -11.41 8.72 -7.07
CA THR A 40 -11.09 7.75 -6.04
C THR A 40 -10.24 6.57 -6.57
N ALA A 41 -9.91 6.56 -7.86
CA ALA A 41 -9.14 5.45 -8.46
C ALA A 41 -7.78 5.29 -7.77
N ARG A 42 -7.14 6.38 -7.36
CA ARG A 42 -5.85 6.33 -6.68
C ARG A 42 -5.95 5.58 -5.34
N ILE A 43 -7.04 5.76 -4.61
CA ILE A 43 -7.27 5.04 -3.35
C ILE A 43 -7.30 3.53 -3.61
N LYS A 44 -7.97 3.11 -4.66
CA LYS A 44 -8.06 1.70 -5.04
C LYS A 44 -6.69 1.11 -5.40
N LEU A 45 -5.89 1.87 -6.14
CA LEU A 45 -4.54 1.45 -6.52
C LEU A 45 -3.64 1.30 -5.29
N ILE A 46 -3.71 2.24 -4.36
CA ILE A 46 -2.91 2.19 -3.13
C ILE A 46 -3.32 1.00 -2.27
N LYS A 47 -4.62 0.76 -2.12
CA LYS A 47 -5.12 -0.39 -1.37
C LYS A 47 -4.64 -1.70 -1.98
N ARG A 48 -4.61 -1.80 -3.30
CA ARG A 48 -4.09 -2.97 -4.00
C ARG A 48 -2.61 -3.19 -3.68
N ASP A 49 -1.81 -2.13 -3.72
CA ASP A 49 -0.39 -2.21 -3.39
C ASP A 49 -0.17 -2.63 -1.93
N MET A 50 -0.98 -2.11 -1.00
CA MET A 50 -0.93 -2.53 0.39
C MET A 50 -1.23 -4.01 0.55
N ALA A 51 -2.23 -4.52 -0.16
CA ALA A 51 -2.59 -5.93 -0.13
C ALA A 51 -1.44 -6.80 -0.67
N ARG A 52 -0.77 -6.35 -1.73
CA ARG A 52 0.40 -7.04 -2.28
C ARG A 52 1.53 -7.11 -1.26
N ILE A 53 1.80 -6.02 -0.56
CA ILE A 53 2.83 -5.99 0.47
C ILE A 53 2.50 -6.97 1.59
N GLU A 54 1.26 -6.98 2.05
CA GLU A 54 0.82 -7.91 3.10
C GLU A 54 0.95 -9.36 2.65
N THR A 55 0.61 -9.66 1.41
CA THR A 55 0.75 -11.00 0.83
C THR A 55 2.20 -11.45 0.83
N ILE A 56 3.11 -10.57 0.37
CA ILE A 56 4.53 -10.88 0.31
C ILE A 56 5.09 -11.13 1.71
N LEU A 57 4.74 -10.29 2.68
CA LEU A 57 5.19 -10.47 4.06
C LEU A 57 4.68 -11.78 4.65
N ARG A 58 3.44 -12.14 4.36
CA ARG A 58 2.85 -13.40 4.80
C ARG A 58 3.54 -14.61 4.19
N GLU A 59 3.82 -14.55 2.89
CA GLU A 59 4.54 -15.62 2.19
C GLU A 59 5.95 -15.83 2.78
N ARG A 60 6.65 -14.75 3.08
CA ARG A 60 7.98 -14.81 3.70
C ARG A 60 7.92 -15.45 5.07
N GLU A 61 6.86 -15.18 5.81
CA GLU A 61 6.65 -15.77 7.14
C GLU A 61 6.46 -17.27 7.05
N PHE A 62 5.70 -17.74 6.06
CA PHE A 62 5.46 -19.15 5.84
C PHE A 62 6.69 -19.93 5.36
N ASN A 63 7.59 -19.24 4.67
CA ASN A 63 8.75 -19.86 4.03
C ASN A 63 10.03 -19.78 4.87
N LYS A 64 9.91 -19.51 6.14
CA LYS A 64 11.07 -19.49 7.05
C LYS A 64 11.64 -20.89 7.28
#